data_3789cc13d6d19a91e14b81c3f12c9bec
#
_entry.id   3789cc13d6d19a91e14b81c3f12c9bec
#
_cell.length_a   1.000
_cell.length_b   1.000
_cell.length_c   1.000
_cell.angle_alpha   90.00
_cell.angle_beta   90.00
_cell.angle_gamma   90.00
#
_symmetry.space_group_name_H-M   'P 1'
#
loop_
_entity.id
_entity.type
_entity.pdbx_description
1 polymer ?
#
loop_
_entity_poly.entity_id
_entity_poly.type
_entity_poly.pdbx_seq_one_letter_code
_entity_poly.pdbx_strand_id
1 'polypeptide(L)'
;MSACTTKTKNQPSRKPVLLDYLKAFTKDKLIFAARQLCITYSKLKKDELAEKICTEMQKPEIAAKRFAIMPDENIHAFEAALEKKCFHPTYSEYALLLPFISMGYIVSYPDDCFEAVKEARTVYKKINTADFQSRRQQLAWL
;
A
#
# COMPACT_ATOMS: atom_id res chain seq x y z
N MET A 1 -2.22 10.75 -32.39
CA MET A 1 -1.57 10.81 -31.36
C MET A 1 -1.01 9.57 -31.10
N SER A 2 -0.02 9.67 -30.82
CA SER A 2 0.64 8.52 -30.72
C SER A 2 0.48 7.90 -29.40
N ALA A 3 -0.08 6.78 -29.40
CA ALA A 3 -0.16 6.02 -28.21
C ALA A 3 1.18 5.66 -27.65
N CYS A 4 2.22 5.82 -28.44
CA CYS A 4 3.53 5.48 -27.94
C CYS A 4 3.96 6.32 -26.79
N THR A 5 3.51 7.55 -26.73
CA THR A 5 3.89 8.41 -25.63
C THR A 5 3.37 7.91 -24.32
N THR A 6 2.32 7.11 -24.34
CA THR A 6 1.76 6.58 -23.11
C THR A 6 2.58 5.46 -22.54
N LYS A 7 3.56 4.97 -23.27
CA LYS A 7 4.44 3.93 -22.77
C LYS A 7 5.52 4.49 -21.87
N THR A 8 5.56 5.77 -21.72
CA THR A 8 6.49 6.34 -20.75
C THR A 8 6.14 5.87 -19.37
N LYS A 9 7.12 5.91 -18.50
CA LYS A 9 6.96 5.40 -17.15
C LYS A 9 6.02 6.22 -16.30
N ASN A 10 5.86 7.50 -16.63
CA ASN A 10 5.06 8.40 -15.83
C ASN A 10 3.76 8.71 -16.53
N GLN A 11 2.72 8.01 -16.12
CA GLN A 11 1.39 8.29 -16.60
C GLN A 11 0.71 9.28 -15.65
N PRO A 12 -0.31 10.00 -16.12
CA PRO A 12 -1.08 10.86 -15.23
C PRO A 12 -1.68 10.07 -14.07
N SER A 13 -1.76 10.68 -12.92
CA SER A 13 -2.38 10.07 -11.76
C SER A 13 -3.85 9.76 -12.02
N ARG A 14 -4.29 8.59 -11.60
CA ARG A 14 -5.70 8.18 -11.64
C ARG A 14 -6.45 8.57 -10.37
N LYS A 15 -5.73 9.02 -9.35
CA LYS A 15 -6.31 9.44 -8.07
C LYS A 15 -7.28 8.38 -7.53
N PRO A 16 -6.79 7.18 -7.25
CA PRO A 16 -7.66 6.09 -6.81
C PRO A 16 -8.38 6.44 -5.50
N VAL A 17 -9.63 6.02 -5.42
CA VAL A 17 -10.43 6.15 -4.21
C VAL A 17 -10.29 4.85 -3.44
N LEU A 18 -9.63 4.90 -2.30
CA LEU A 18 -9.25 3.72 -1.54
C LEU A 18 -10.45 2.85 -1.15
N LEU A 19 -11.50 3.45 -0.62
CA LEU A 19 -12.66 2.67 -0.19
C LEU A 19 -13.31 1.91 -1.35
N ASP A 20 -13.46 2.58 -2.48
CA ASP A 20 -14.04 1.94 -3.66
C ASP A 20 -13.18 0.76 -4.13
N TYR A 21 -11.86 0.94 -4.10
CA TYR A 21 -10.93 -0.11 -4.47
C TYR A 21 -11.07 -1.33 -3.54
N LEU A 22 -11.12 -1.07 -2.23
CA LEU A 22 -11.25 -2.16 -1.26
C LEU A 22 -12.60 -2.86 -1.37
N LYS A 23 -13.67 -2.13 -1.66
CA LYS A 23 -14.99 -2.75 -1.84
C LYS A 23 -15.03 -3.67 -3.05
N ALA A 24 -14.15 -3.47 -4.01
CA ALA A 24 -14.05 -4.34 -5.18
C ALA A 24 -13.29 -5.63 -4.89
N PHE A 25 -12.60 -5.73 -3.76
CA PHE A 25 -11.91 -6.95 -3.37
C PHE A 25 -12.90 -8.07 -3.06
N THR A 26 -12.48 -9.31 -3.27
CA THR A 26 -13.21 -10.44 -2.72
C THR A 26 -13.07 -10.44 -1.20
N LYS A 27 -13.96 -11.16 -0.52
CA LYS A 27 -13.86 -11.25 0.94
C LYS A 27 -12.55 -11.88 1.36
N ASP A 28 -12.06 -12.88 0.63
CA ASP A 28 -10.80 -13.54 0.94
C ASP A 28 -9.62 -12.56 0.87
N LYS A 29 -9.61 -11.67 -0.13
CA LYS A 29 -8.56 -10.65 -0.22
C LYS A 29 -8.64 -9.66 0.93
N LEU A 30 -9.84 -9.30 1.33
CA LEU A 30 -10.02 -8.41 2.47
C LEU A 30 -9.54 -9.05 3.77
N ILE A 31 -9.84 -10.32 3.96
CA ILE A 31 -9.36 -11.06 5.13
C ILE A 31 -7.84 -11.10 5.15
N PHE A 32 -7.23 -11.33 3.99
CA PHE A 32 -5.78 -11.36 3.90
C PHE A 32 -5.17 -10.00 4.29
N ALA A 33 -5.74 -8.91 3.79
CA ALA A 33 -5.30 -7.57 4.16
C ALA A 33 -5.46 -7.31 5.65
N ALA A 34 -6.59 -7.71 6.22
CA ALA A 34 -6.86 -7.54 7.64
C ALA A 34 -5.85 -8.29 8.50
N ARG A 35 -5.51 -9.51 8.09
CA ARG A 35 -4.50 -10.30 8.82
C ARG A 35 -3.14 -9.62 8.80
N GLN A 36 -2.75 -9.09 7.66
CA GLN A 36 -1.46 -8.41 7.56
C GLN A 36 -1.40 -7.16 8.44
N LEU A 37 -2.52 -6.48 8.59
CA LEU A 37 -2.61 -5.26 9.40
C LEU A 37 -2.97 -5.56 10.87
N CYS A 38 -3.16 -6.84 11.21
CA CYS A 38 -3.57 -7.27 12.55
C CYS A 38 -4.89 -6.65 12.97
N ILE A 39 -5.83 -6.59 12.04
CA ILE A 39 -7.18 -6.05 12.28
C ILE A 39 -8.13 -7.20 12.55
N THR A 40 -8.98 -7.04 13.56
CA THR A 40 -10.03 -8.03 13.86
C THR A 40 -11.08 -7.99 12.75
N TYR A 41 -11.41 -9.15 12.18
CA TYR A 41 -12.30 -9.21 11.02
C TYR A 41 -13.48 -10.17 11.17
N SER A 42 -13.56 -10.92 12.26
CA SER A 42 -14.62 -11.92 12.41
C SER A 42 -15.99 -11.26 12.52
N LYS A 43 -16.99 -11.93 11.96
CA LYS A 43 -18.40 -11.50 11.99
C LYS A 43 -18.69 -10.23 11.21
N LEU A 44 -17.75 -9.76 10.37
CA LEU A 44 -18.00 -8.60 9.53
C LEU A 44 -18.42 -9.06 8.13
N LYS A 45 -19.37 -8.34 7.55
CA LYS A 45 -19.71 -8.52 6.16
C LYS A 45 -18.65 -7.88 5.29
N LYS A 46 -18.67 -8.23 3.99
CA LYS A 46 -17.65 -7.78 3.05
C LYS A 46 -17.46 -6.27 3.06
N ASP A 47 -18.55 -5.51 2.91
CA ASP A 47 -18.43 -4.05 2.85
C ASP A 47 -18.02 -3.45 4.20
N GLU A 48 -18.51 -4.03 5.29
CA GLU A 48 -18.10 -3.61 6.62
C GLU A 48 -16.60 -3.82 6.83
N LEU A 49 -16.09 -4.94 6.34
CA LEU A 49 -14.68 -5.26 6.45
C LEU A 49 -13.85 -4.29 5.61
N ALA A 50 -14.31 -3.99 4.39
CA ALA A 50 -13.62 -3.01 3.54
C ALA A 50 -13.55 -1.65 4.22
N GLU A 51 -14.65 -1.21 4.83
CA GLU A 51 -14.67 0.07 5.54
C GLU A 51 -13.74 0.06 6.74
N LYS A 52 -13.71 -1.04 7.47
CA LYS A 52 -12.83 -1.16 8.64
C LYS A 52 -11.36 -1.12 8.21
N ILE A 53 -11.00 -1.85 7.17
CA ILE A 53 -9.63 -1.83 6.67
C ILE A 53 -9.25 -0.43 6.22
N CYS A 54 -10.15 0.24 5.48
CA CYS A 54 -9.91 1.60 5.01
C CYS A 54 -9.60 2.56 6.17
N THR A 55 -10.35 2.44 7.25
CA THR A 55 -10.16 3.28 8.42
C THR A 55 -8.87 2.93 9.16
N GLU A 56 -8.65 1.64 9.43
CA GLU A 56 -7.54 1.20 10.27
C GLU A 56 -6.18 1.42 9.61
N MET A 57 -6.08 1.19 8.30
CA MET A 57 -4.79 1.33 7.61
C MET A 57 -4.30 2.77 7.55
N GLN A 58 -5.17 3.73 7.82
CA GLN A 58 -4.80 5.14 7.88
C GLN A 58 -4.31 5.57 9.25
N LYS A 59 -4.43 4.71 10.25
CA LYS A 59 -3.97 5.03 11.60
C LYS A 59 -2.45 4.87 11.67
N PRO A 60 -1.73 5.92 12.11
CA PRO A 60 -0.26 5.84 12.17
C PRO A 60 0.24 4.67 13.00
N GLU A 61 -0.42 4.36 14.12
CA GLU A 61 0.02 3.27 14.99
C GLU A 61 -0.11 1.90 14.31
N ILE A 62 -1.14 1.69 13.50
CA ILE A 62 -1.33 0.45 12.77
C ILE A 62 -0.27 0.32 11.67
N ALA A 63 -0.11 1.38 10.87
CA ALA A 63 0.85 1.39 9.77
C ALA A 63 2.28 1.26 10.27
N ALA A 64 2.63 1.99 11.33
CA ALA A 64 3.98 1.96 11.87
C ALA A 64 4.36 0.57 12.35
N LYS A 65 3.43 -0.10 13.04
CA LYS A 65 3.66 -1.45 13.54
C LYS A 65 3.96 -2.42 12.39
N ARG A 66 3.20 -2.33 11.31
CA ARG A 66 3.36 -3.23 10.18
C ARG A 66 4.62 -2.93 9.39
N PHE A 67 4.91 -1.64 9.17
CA PHE A 67 6.06 -1.25 8.36
C PHE A 67 7.38 -1.43 9.11
N ALA A 68 7.37 -1.33 10.43
CA ALA A 68 8.60 -1.43 11.23
C ALA A 68 9.30 -2.78 11.06
N ILE A 69 8.55 -3.83 10.76
CA ILE A 69 9.11 -5.17 10.64
C ILE A 69 9.43 -5.55 9.20
N MET A 70 9.20 -4.64 8.25
CA MET A 70 9.50 -4.93 6.84
C MET A 70 10.97 -4.75 6.53
N PRO A 71 11.54 -5.58 5.65
CA PRO A 71 12.92 -5.38 5.19
C PRO A 71 13.08 -4.01 4.53
N ASP A 72 14.30 -3.46 4.62
CA ASP A 72 14.60 -2.15 4.05
C ASP A 72 14.30 -2.07 2.57
N GLU A 73 14.59 -3.12 1.81
CA GLU A 73 14.35 -3.10 0.36
C GLU A 73 12.88 -2.93 0.02
N ASN A 74 11.97 -3.52 0.81
CA ASN A 74 10.53 -3.32 0.61
C ASN A 74 10.15 -1.88 0.89
N ILE A 75 10.67 -1.31 1.99
CA ILE A 75 10.38 0.07 2.36
C ILE A 75 10.92 1.04 1.31
N HIS A 76 12.15 0.81 0.82
CA HIS A 76 12.73 1.67 -0.21
C HIS A 76 11.90 1.62 -1.50
N ALA A 77 11.42 0.44 -1.89
CA ALA A 77 10.57 0.31 -3.07
C ALA A 77 9.25 1.06 -2.85
N PHE A 78 8.69 0.99 -1.65
CA PHE A 78 7.46 1.69 -1.32
C PHE A 78 7.67 3.21 -1.36
N GLU A 79 8.76 3.70 -0.78
CA GLU A 79 9.08 5.13 -0.81
C GLU A 79 9.20 5.63 -2.24
N ALA A 80 9.86 4.86 -3.10
CA ALA A 80 9.99 5.22 -4.51
C ALA A 80 8.61 5.27 -5.19
N ALA A 81 7.74 4.33 -4.85
CA ALA A 81 6.39 4.28 -5.41
C ALA A 81 5.56 5.50 -4.99
N LEU A 82 5.77 6.00 -3.76
CA LEU A 82 5.04 7.18 -3.29
C LEU A 82 5.35 8.42 -4.12
N GLU A 83 6.53 8.47 -4.74
CA GLU A 83 6.94 9.62 -5.54
C GLU A 83 6.43 9.55 -6.97
N LYS A 84 5.87 8.43 -7.37
CA LYS A 84 5.39 8.22 -8.73
C LYS A 84 3.88 8.43 -8.80
N LYS A 85 3.43 8.80 -9.99
CA LYS A 85 2.00 8.78 -10.31
C LYS A 85 1.66 7.36 -10.73
N CYS A 86 0.83 7.17 -11.73
CA CYS A 86 0.55 5.84 -12.24
C CYS A 86 1.82 5.28 -12.90
N PHE A 87 2.25 4.08 -12.54
CA PHE A 87 3.51 3.52 -13.03
C PHE A 87 3.39 2.03 -13.32
N HIS A 88 4.35 1.52 -14.11
CA HIS A 88 4.44 0.10 -14.44
C HIS A 88 5.71 -0.45 -13.80
N PRO A 89 5.58 -1.20 -12.69
CA PRO A 89 6.77 -1.74 -12.03
C PRO A 89 7.41 -2.85 -12.85
N THR A 90 8.71 -3.01 -12.71
CA THR A 90 9.39 -4.20 -13.20
C THR A 90 8.95 -5.39 -12.35
N TYR A 91 9.31 -6.61 -12.78
CA TYR A 91 8.97 -7.79 -12.01
C TYR A 91 9.57 -7.74 -10.59
N SER A 92 10.82 -7.30 -10.50
CA SER A 92 11.50 -7.17 -9.20
C SER A 92 10.82 -6.15 -8.31
N GLU A 93 10.44 -5.01 -8.87
CA GLU A 93 9.73 -3.97 -8.12
C GLU A 93 8.38 -4.47 -7.64
N TYR A 94 7.66 -5.18 -8.50
CA TYR A 94 6.36 -5.72 -8.16
C TYR A 94 6.48 -6.67 -6.96
N ALA A 95 7.47 -7.54 -6.97
CA ALA A 95 7.67 -8.47 -5.86
C ALA A 95 7.89 -7.75 -4.53
N LEU A 96 8.66 -6.66 -4.55
CA LEU A 96 8.92 -5.87 -3.34
C LEU A 96 7.68 -5.08 -2.90
N LEU A 97 6.83 -4.70 -3.84
CA LEU A 97 5.63 -3.91 -3.53
C LEU A 97 4.42 -4.77 -3.17
N LEU A 98 4.51 -6.07 -3.38
CA LEU A 98 3.36 -6.95 -3.20
C LEU A 98 2.69 -6.85 -1.82
N PRO A 99 3.43 -6.77 -0.70
CA PRO A 99 2.78 -6.59 0.60
C PRO A 99 1.92 -5.33 0.66
N PHE A 100 2.40 -4.23 0.08
CA PHE A 100 1.66 -2.96 0.09
C PHE A 100 0.44 -3.03 -0.81
N ILE A 101 0.56 -3.73 -1.94
CA ILE A 101 -0.57 -3.95 -2.85
C ILE A 101 -1.65 -4.78 -2.15
N SER A 102 -1.22 -5.82 -1.43
CA SER A 102 -2.15 -6.71 -0.73
C SER A 102 -2.91 -6.01 0.38
N MET A 103 -2.29 -5.04 1.03
CA MET A 103 -2.92 -4.29 2.12
C MET A 103 -3.75 -3.09 1.65
N GLY A 104 -3.65 -2.74 0.37
CA GLY A 104 -4.41 -1.62 -0.17
C GLY A 104 -3.67 -0.29 -0.20
N TYR A 105 -2.40 -0.24 0.19
CA TYR A 105 -1.62 1.01 0.13
C TYR A 105 -1.22 1.38 -1.30
N ILE A 106 -1.14 0.39 -2.18
CA ILE A 106 -0.90 0.60 -3.60
C ILE A 106 -1.99 -0.13 -4.36
N VAL A 107 -2.64 0.56 -5.29
CA VAL A 107 -3.69 -0.05 -6.09
C VAL A 107 -3.15 -0.51 -7.43
N SER A 108 -3.71 -1.60 -7.94
CA SER A 108 -3.38 -2.10 -9.27
C SER A 108 -4.60 -1.97 -10.17
N TYR A 109 -4.34 -1.64 -11.42
CA TYR A 109 -5.38 -1.51 -12.43
C TYR A 109 -5.23 -2.61 -13.47
N PRO A 110 -6.31 -2.94 -14.21
CA PRO A 110 -6.26 -4.06 -15.17
C PRO A 110 -5.18 -3.93 -16.25
N ASP A 111 -4.71 -2.72 -16.55
CA ASP A 111 -3.67 -2.49 -17.54
C ASP A 111 -2.26 -2.55 -16.96
N ASP A 112 -2.11 -3.21 -15.80
CA ASP A 112 -0.83 -3.35 -15.09
C ASP A 112 -0.22 -2.02 -14.64
N CYS A 113 -1.05 -0.99 -14.53
CA CYS A 113 -0.62 0.28 -13.98
C CYS A 113 -0.89 0.28 -12.47
N PHE A 114 0.02 0.85 -11.70
CA PHE A 114 -0.05 0.88 -10.24
C PHE A 114 0.07 2.30 -9.73
N GLU A 115 -0.54 2.57 -8.61
CA GLU A 115 -0.43 3.88 -7.98
C GLU A 115 -0.65 3.78 -6.47
N ALA A 116 0.18 4.46 -5.69
CA ALA A 116 -0.03 4.56 -4.25
C ALA A 116 -1.23 5.46 -3.99
N VAL A 117 -2.09 5.07 -3.05
CA VAL A 117 -3.23 5.92 -2.68
C VAL A 117 -2.75 7.12 -1.87
N LYS A 118 -3.52 8.20 -1.88
CA LYS A 118 -3.14 9.40 -1.11
C LYS A 118 -3.07 9.10 0.39
N GLU A 119 -3.91 8.20 0.86
CA GLU A 119 -3.91 7.80 2.26
C GLU A 119 -2.59 7.14 2.66
N ALA A 120 -1.98 6.38 1.73
CA ALA A 120 -0.67 5.79 1.97
C ALA A 120 0.40 6.87 2.13
N ARG A 121 0.37 7.88 1.27
CA ARG A 121 1.31 8.99 1.36
C ARG A 121 1.15 9.75 2.68
N THR A 122 -0.10 10.00 3.05
CA THR A 122 -0.40 10.75 4.27
C THR A 122 0.07 10.00 5.51
N VAL A 123 -0.26 8.71 5.62
CA VAL A 123 0.09 7.94 6.82
C VAL A 123 1.60 7.73 6.90
N TYR A 124 2.25 7.45 5.76
CA TYR A 124 3.69 7.23 5.78
C TYR A 124 4.44 8.49 6.20
N LYS A 125 3.98 9.65 5.74
CA LYS A 125 4.56 10.91 6.14
C LYS A 125 4.48 11.12 7.66
N LYS A 126 3.38 10.68 8.27
CA LYS A 126 3.19 10.80 9.71
C LYS A 126 4.09 9.85 10.50
N ILE A 127 4.37 8.67 9.99
CA ILE A 127 5.16 7.68 10.72
C ILE A 127 6.66 7.74 10.40
N ASN A 128 7.04 8.38 9.30
CA ASN A 128 8.44 8.42 8.86
C ASN A 128 9.22 9.46 9.66
N THR A 129 9.46 9.15 10.91
CA THR A 129 10.16 10.02 11.85
C THR A 129 11.51 9.40 12.22
N ALA A 130 12.40 10.17 12.85
CA ALA A 130 13.67 9.65 13.31
C ALA A 130 13.47 8.51 14.30
N ASP A 131 12.46 8.60 15.15
CA ASP A 131 12.16 7.56 16.12
C ASP A 131 11.74 6.25 15.42
N PHE A 132 10.91 6.36 14.39
CA PHE A 132 10.49 5.20 13.61
C PHE A 132 11.69 4.52 12.95
N GLN A 133 12.55 5.31 12.31
CA GLN A 133 13.74 4.77 11.65
C GLN A 133 14.68 4.12 12.64
N SER A 134 14.84 4.71 13.81
CA SER A 134 15.68 4.14 14.86
C SER A 134 15.15 2.79 15.31
N ARG A 135 13.84 2.67 15.49
CA ARG A 135 13.23 1.40 15.89
C ARG A 135 13.40 0.33 14.81
N ARG A 136 13.31 0.70 13.55
CA ARG A 136 13.52 -0.24 12.45
C ARG A 136 14.96 -0.75 12.46
N GLN A 137 15.93 0.11 12.72
CA GLN A 137 17.32 -0.29 12.81
C GLN A 137 17.55 -1.28 13.96
N GLN A 138 16.92 -1.03 15.09
CA GLN A 138 17.02 -1.95 16.23
C GLN A 138 16.46 -3.32 15.89
N LEU A 139 15.32 -3.36 15.22
CA LEU A 139 14.70 -4.62 14.83
C LEU A 139 15.55 -5.40 13.83
N ALA A 140 16.31 -4.70 13.01
CA ALA A 140 17.19 -5.35 12.03
C ALA A 140 18.31 -6.17 12.68
N TRP A 141 18.62 -5.89 13.95
CA TRP A 141 19.66 -6.62 14.68
C TRP A 141 19.14 -7.88 15.39
N LEU A 142 17.85 -8.05 15.40
CA LEU A 142 17.23 -9.22 16.01
C LEU A 142 17.08 -10.34 14.97
#